data_57c85ff1fb42dcc67a29823a8366c098
#
_entry.id   57c85ff1fb42dcc67a29823a8366c098
#
_cell.length_a   1.000
_cell.length_b   1.000
_cell.length_c   1.000
_cell.angle_alpha   90.00
_cell.angle_beta   90.00
_cell.angle_gamma   90.00
#
_symmetry.space_group_name_H-M   'P 1'
#
loop_
_entity.id
_entity.type
_entity.pdbx_description
1 polymer ?
#
loop_
_entity_poly.entity_id
_entity_poly.type
_entity_poly.pdbx_seq_one_letter_code
_entity_poly.pdbx_strand_id
1 'polypeptide(L)'
;CYTWRKEIESILAYNGLKYLQGIAFQQIPVQENPLKFKSCYHYMGEKNRFGQYYIVRNAFFEPYKGGAVDYVGECLNRINIAFQCHKPAIISSHRVNFIGTLDESHRDKNLGLLKELLKKIIQKWPDVEFLTSDQLGDLIASKL
;
A
#
# COMPACT_ATOMS: atom_id res chain seq x y z
N CYS A 1 9.28 0.05 2.77
CA CYS A 1 10.32 1.04 2.53
C CYS A 1 9.89 1.96 1.39
N TYR A 2 10.11 3.27 1.54
CA TYR A 2 9.73 4.29 0.54
C TYR A 2 10.95 5.09 0.08
N THR A 3 12.12 4.64 0.49
CA THR A 3 13.40 5.32 0.26
C THR A 3 14.29 4.44 -0.58
N TRP A 4 14.50 4.85 -1.83
CA TRP A 4 15.45 4.19 -2.74
C TRP A 4 15.92 5.17 -3.82
N ARG A 5 17.08 4.87 -4.41
CA ARG A 5 17.60 5.60 -5.57
C ARG A 5 17.03 5.03 -6.86
N LYS A 6 16.83 5.87 -7.87
CA LYS A 6 16.27 5.44 -9.18
C LYS A 6 17.13 4.39 -9.89
N GLU A 7 18.42 4.35 -9.61
CA GLU A 7 19.34 3.36 -10.18
C GLU A 7 18.98 1.93 -9.77
N ILE A 8 18.39 1.73 -8.59
CA ILE A 8 17.93 0.42 -8.13
C ILE A 8 16.81 -0.12 -9.03
N GLU A 9 15.98 0.74 -9.60
CA GLU A 9 14.87 0.33 -10.45
C GLU A 9 15.35 -0.43 -11.69
N SER A 10 16.50 -0.03 -12.28
CA SER A 10 17.09 -0.77 -13.40
C SER A 10 17.52 -2.18 -13.01
N ILE A 11 18.09 -2.33 -11.81
CA ILE A 11 18.53 -3.62 -11.28
C ILE A 11 17.30 -4.51 -11.02
N LEU A 12 16.24 -3.93 -10.44
CA LEU A 12 14.99 -4.64 -10.18
C LEU A 12 14.32 -5.08 -11.49
N ALA A 13 14.30 -4.21 -12.50
CA ALA A 13 13.78 -4.53 -13.82
C ALA A 13 14.58 -5.67 -14.50
N TYR A 14 15.90 -5.60 -14.45
CA TYR A 14 16.78 -6.67 -14.96
C TYR A 14 16.50 -8.02 -14.30
N ASN A 15 16.14 -8.02 -13.01
CA ASN A 15 15.76 -9.21 -12.24
C ASN A 15 14.27 -9.58 -12.39
N GLY A 16 13.55 -9.00 -13.34
CA GLY A 16 12.18 -9.37 -13.68
C GLY A 16 11.09 -8.77 -12.79
N LEU A 17 11.41 -7.82 -11.87
CA LEU A 17 10.40 -7.14 -11.09
C LEU A 17 9.64 -6.15 -11.98
N LYS A 18 8.34 -6.40 -12.14
CA LYS A 18 7.45 -5.57 -12.97
C LYS A 18 6.73 -4.48 -12.19
N TYR A 19 6.53 -4.67 -10.88
CA TYR A 19 5.68 -3.82 -10.05
C TYR A 19 6.45 -3.30 -8.84
N LEU A 20 6.39 -1.97 -8.64
CA LEU A 20 7.02 -1.27 -7.53
C LEU A 20 5.93 -0.76 -6.58
N GLN A 21 5.75 -1.45 -5.46
CA GLN A 21 4.72 -1.07 -4.49
C GLN A 21 5.27 -0.11 -3.43
N GLY A 22 4.65 1.06 -3.31
CA GLY A 22 5.04 2.10 -2.37
C GLY A 22 3.88 2.98 -1.94
N ILE A 23 4.20 4.11 -1.31
CA ILE A 23 3.27 5.25 -1.16
C ILE A 23 3.50 6.24 -2.30
N ALA A 24 2.63 7.25 -2.40
CA ALA A 24 2.71 8.27 -3.46
C ALA A 24 4.04 9.05 -3.47
N PHE A 25 4.80 9.05 -2.37
CA PHE A 25 6.06 9.78 -2.25
C PHE A 25 7.24 8.81 -2.10
N GLN A 26 8.09 8.76 -3.11
CA GLN A 26 9.42 8.16 -3.01
C GLN A 26 10.38 9.18 -2.43
N GLN A 27 11.14 8.79 -1.42
CA GLN A 27 12.23 9.58 -0.87
C GLN A 27 13.54 9.15 -1.55
N ILE A 28 14.11 10.02 -2.37
CA ILE A 28 15.36 9.75 -3.08
C ILE A 28 16.50 10.36 -2.28
N PRO A 29 17.47 9.57 -1.75
CA PRO A 29 18.63 10.10 -1.05
C PRO A 29 19.47 10.98 -1.95
N VAL A 30 19.86 12.16 -1.46
CA VAL A 30 20.76 13.06 -2.17
C VAL A 30 22.19 12.54 -2.04
N GLN A 31 22.91 12.45 -3.16
CA GLN A 31 24.23 11.81 -3.22
C GLN A 31 25.27 12.51 -2.34
N GLU A 32 25.20 13.83 -2.26
CA GLU A 32 26.14 14.68 -1.51
C GLU A 32 25.83 14.76 -0.01
N ASN A 33 24.60 14.42 0.39
CA ASN A 33 24.17 14.44 1.79
C ASN A 33 23.11 13.36 2.06
N PRO A 34 23.50 12.22 2.64
CA PRO A 34 22.60 11.09 2.87
C PRO A 34 21.47 11.39 3.87
N LEU A 35 21.52 12.48 4.61
CA LEU A 35 20.43 12.94 5.48
C LEU A 35 19.41 13.81 4.76
N LYS A 36 19.68 14.21 3.51
CA LYS A 36 18.74 14.95 2.67
C LYS A 36 18.07 14.04 1.65
N PHE A 37 16.78 14.28 1.43
CA PHE A 37 15.96 13.54 0.48
C PHE A 37 15.27 14.49 -0.49
N LYS A 38 15.14 14.04 -1.73
CA LYS A 38 14.28 14.65 -2.74
C LYS A 38 13.03 13.79 -2.86
N SER A 39 11.85 14.39 -2.70
CA SER A 39 10.59 13.70 -2.92
C SER A 39 10.29 13.56 -4.40
N CYS A 40 9.95 12.36 -4.84
CA CYS A 40 9.41 12.07 -6.16
C CYS A 40 7.98 11.55 -6.01
N TYR A 41 7.06 12.13 -6.78
CA TYR A 41 5.65 11.75 -6.72
C TYR A 41 5.36 10.65 -7.73
N HIS A 42 4.58 9.64 -7.30
CA HIS A 42 4.11 8.57 -8.14
C HIS A 42 2.59 8.42 -8.04
N TYR A 43 1.95 8.02 -9.12
CA TYR A 43 0.53 7.70 -9.16
C TYR A 43 0.31 6.23 -9.55
N MET A 44 -0.88 5.74 -9.26
CA MET A 44 -1.28 4.38 -9.55
C MET A 44 -1.21 4.07 -11.05
N GLY A 45 -0.43 3.07 -11.42
CA GLY A 45 -0.25 2.67 -12.83
C GLY A 45 0.76 3.50 -13.60
N GLU A 46 1.47 4.45 -12.97
CA GLU A 46 2.58 5.16 -13.60
C GLU A 46 3.65 4.16 -14.05
N LYS A 47 4.10 4.29 -15.29
CA LYS A 47 5.16 3.44 -15.87
C LYS A 47 6.49 4.16 -15.83
N ASN A 48 7.52 3.55 -15.25
CA ASN A 48 8.85 4.11 -15.28
C ASN A 48 9.57 3.80 -16.61
N ARG A 49 10.75 4.39 -16.81
CA ARG A 49 11.57 4.21 -18.04
C ARG A 49 12.05 2.78 -18.27
N PHE A 50 11.96 1.91 -17.28
CA PHE A 50 12.36 0.50 -17.36
C PHE A 50 11.16 -0.44 -17.61
N GLY A 51 9.98 0.12 -17.82
CA GLY A 51 8.76 -0.65 -18.09
C GLY A 51 8.03 -1.16 -16.85
N GLN A 52 8.48 -0.78 -15.65
CA GLN A 52 7.83 -1.17 -14.38
C GLN A 52 6.69 -0.21 -14.05
N TYR A 53 5.65 -0.73 -13.37
CA TYR A 53 4.51 0.07 -12.93
C TYR A 53 4.56 0.32 -11.42
N TYR A 54 4.22 1.56 -11.03
CA TYR A 54 4.07 1.91 -9.62
C TYR A 54 2.68 1.53 -9.14
N ILE A 55 2.65 0.80 -8.01
CA ILE A 55 1.43 0.41 -7.29
C ILE A 55 1.40 1.20 -5.99
N VAL A 56 0.54 2.22 -5.93
CA VAL A 56 0.51 3.17 -4.82
C VAL A 56 -0.49 2.74 -3.75
N ARG A 57 0.00 2.50 -2.52
CA ARG A 57 -0.84 2.23 -1.35
C ARG A 57 -1.58 3.50 -0.93
N ASN A 58 -2.91 3.43 -0.83
CA ASN A 58 -3.78 4.58 -0.62
C ASN A 58 -4.80 4.41 0.51
N ALA A 59 -4.99 3.21 1.05
CA ALA A 59 -5.83 2.93 2.20
C ALA A 59 -4.98 2.41 3.36
N PHE A 60 -4.90 3.17 4.47
CA PHE A 60 -4.04 2.81 5.60
C PHE A 60 -4.86 2.14 6.70
N PHE A 61 -4.35 1.02 7.21
CA PHE A 61 -4.91 0.29 8.34
C PHE A 61 -3.81 -0.05 9.33
N GLU A 62 -3.57 0.82 10.31
CA GLU A 62 -2.46 0.73 11.27
C GLU A 62 -2.98 0.80 12.72
N PRO A 63 -3.62 -0.27 13.24
CA PRO A 63 -4.32 -0.23 14.52
C PRO A 63 -3.39 -0.31 15.76
N TYR A 64 -2.08 -0.10 15.59
CA TYR A 64 -1.11 -0.21 16.69
C TYR A 64 -1.04 1.00 17.62
N LYS A 65 -1.54 2.16 17.18
CA LYS A 65 -1.31 3.43 17.90
C LYS A 65 -2.11 3.59 19.19
N GLY A 66 -3.06 2.70 19.47
CA GLY A 66 -3.94 2.85 20.64
C GLY A 66 -4.81 4.12 20.57
N GLY A 67 -5.62 4.38 21.60
CA GLY A 67 -6.47 5.55 21.68
C GLY A 67 -7.85 5.36 21.05
N ALA A 68 -8.62 6.46 20.98
CA ALA A 68 -10.00 6.49 20.47
C ALA A 68 -10.09 6.63 18.94
N VAL A 69 -9.11 6.10 18.21
CA VAL A 69 -9.07 6.21 16.74
C VAL A 69 -9.93 5.10 16.12
N ASP A 70 -10.86 5.47 15.25
CA ASP A 70 -11.64 4.52 14.44
C ASP A 70 -10.84 4.10 13.20
N TYR A 71 -9.89 3.18 13.38
CA TYR A 71 -9.07 2.66 12.29
C TYR A 71 -9.88 2.00 11.17
N VAL A 72 -10.98 1.35 11.52
CA VAL A 72 -11.86 0.69 10.55
C VAL A 72 -12.58 1.73 9.71
N GLY A 73 -13.21 2.72 10.34
CA GLY A 73 -13.91 3.80 9.65
C GLY A 73 -12.99 4.65 8.78
N GLU A 74 -11.81 5.01 9.28
CA GLU A 74 -10.82 5.75 8.49
C GLU A 74 -10.36 4.98 7.25
N CYS A 75 -10.07 3.68 7.39
CA CYS A 75 -9.68 2.84 6.26
C CYS A 75 -10.81 2.71 5.24
N LEU A 76 -12.06 2.46 5.69
CA LEU A 76 -13.24 2.40 4.83
C LEU A 76 -13.49 3.70 4.08
N ASN A 77 -13.26 4.85 4.70
CA ASN A 77 -13.37 6.15 4.04
C ASN A 77 -12.34 6.31 2.92
N ARG A 78 -11.09 5.89 3.13
CA ARG A 78 -10.04 5.91 2.10
C ARG A 78 -10.35 4.96 0.95
N ILE A 79 -10.87 3.77 1.22
CA ILE A 79 -11.34 2.83 0.21
C ILE A 79 -12.48 3.46 -0.61
N ASN A 80 -13.44 4.10 0.07
CA ASN A 80 -14.55 4.78 -0.60
C ASN A 80 -14.07 5.88 -1.55
N ILE A 81 -13.12 6.71 -1.11
CA ILE A 81 -12.52 7.77 -1.96
C ILE A 81 -11.82 7.14 -3.18
N ALA A 82 -11.04 6.07 -3.00
CA ALA A 82 -10.38 5.39 -4.10
C ALA A 82 -11.40 4.90 -5.14
N PHE A 83 -12.47 4.24 -4.70
CA PHE A 83 -13.52 3.73 -5.59
C PHE A 83 -14.32 4.83 -6.28
N GLN A 84 -14.63 5.93 -5.58
CA GLN A 84 -15.23 7.12 -6.21
C GLN A 84 -14.35 7.73 -7.30
N CYS A 85 -13.03 7.63 -7.15
CA CYS A 85 -12.06 8.05 -8.16
C CYS A 85 -11.80 6.97 -9.23
N HIS A 86 -12.56 5.89 -9.27
CA HIS A 86 -12.35 4.73 -10.17
C HIS A 86 -10.92 4.17 -10.09
N LYS A 87 -10.37 4.12 -8.88
CA LYS A 87 -9.04 3.57 -8.59
C LYS A 87 -9.14 2.38 -7.63
N PRO A 88 -8.24 1.40 -7.74
CA PRO A 88 -8.16 0.32 -6.76
C PRO A 88 -7.76 0.88 -5.40
N ALA A 89 -8.28 0.26 -4.34
CA ALA A 89 -7.88 0.52 -2.98
C ALA A 89 -6.81 -0.49 -2.55
N ILE A 90 -5.63 0.00 -2.17
CA ILE A 90 -4.54 -0.86 -1.71
C ILE A 90 -4.34 -0.60 -0.22
N ILE A 91 -4.72 -1.60 0.58
CA ILE A 91 -4.63 -1.53 2.03
C ILE A 91 -3.16 -1.67 2.45
N SER A 92 -2.67 -0.67 3.17
CA SER A 92 -1.33 -0.67 3.77
C SER A 92 -1.45 -0.97 5.25
N SER A 93 -0.83 -2.06 5.70
CA SER A 93 -0.71 -2.41 7.10
C SER A 93 0.64 -3.05 7.38
N HIS A 94 1.19 -2.83 8.56
CA HIS A 94 2.45 -3.44 8.96
C HIS A 94 2.21 -4.76 9.69
N ARG A 95 3.04 -5.75 9.38
CA ARG A 95 2.98 -7.07 10.00
C ARG A 95 3.04 -7.03 11.53
N VAL A 96 3.72 -6.03 12.11
CA VAL A 96 3.86 -5.85 13.55
C VAL A 96 2.50 -5.71 14.26
N ASN A 97 1.45 -5.25 13.56
CA ASN A 97 0.11 -5.15 14.12
C ASN A 97 -0.52 -6.50 14.47
N PHE A 98 -0.02 -7.59 13.88
CA PHE A 98 -0.62 -8.92 13.94
C PHE A 98 0.33 -9.99 14.51
N ILE A 99 1.49 -9.59 15.04
CA ILE A 99 2.45 -10.48 15.69
C ILE A 99 2.15 -10.54 17.18
N GLY A 100 1.97 -11.76 17.70
CA GLY A 100 1.67 -12.00 19.13
C GLY A 100 2.87 -12.38 20.00
N THR A 101 4.11 -12.31 19.48
CA THR A 101 5.30 -12.78 20.20
C THR A 101 5.56 -11.99 21.49
N LEU A 102 5.24 -10.68 21.49
CA LEU A 102 5.44 -9.80 22.64
C LEU A 102 4.15 -9.53 23.40
N ASP A 103 3.01 -9.48 22.72
CA ASP A 103 1.70 -9.18 23.29
C ASP A 103 0.59 -9.84 22.44
N GLU A 104 0.07 -10.95 22.98
CA GLU A 104 -1.01 -11.69 22.33
C GLU A 104 -2.33 -10.93 22.33
N SER A 105 -2.61 -10.16 23.39
CA SER A 105 -3.85 -9.40 23.52
C SER A 105 -3.94 -8.29 22.47
N HIS A 106 -2.80 -7.65 22.17
CA HIS A 106 -2.67 -6.67 21.11
C HIS A 106 -2.93 -7.30 19.72
N ARG A 107 -2.33 -8.44 19.44
CA ARG A 107 -2.56 -9.22 18.21
C ARG A 107 -4.05 -9.54 18.05
N ASP A 108 -4.67 -10.11 19.06
CA ASP A 108 -6.05 -10.60 18.99
C ASP A 108 -7.04 -9.46 18.80
N LYS A 109 -6.82 -8.33 19.48
CA LYS A 109 -7.58 -7.10 19.26
C LYS A 109 -7.47 -6.63 17.81
N ASN A 110 -6.25 -6.55 17.27
CA ASN A 110 -6.02 -6.06 15.92
C ASN A 110 -6.53 -7.02 14.84
N LEU A 111 -6.47 -8.32 15.07
CA LEU A 111 -7.12 -9.32 14.20
C LEU A 111 -8.64 -9.18 14.23
N GLY A 112 -9.23 -8.84 15.39
CA GLY A 112 -10.64 -8.50 15.51
C GLY A 112 -11.03 -7.31 14.65
N LEU A 113 -10.25 -6.23 14.70
CA LEU A 113 -10.44 -5.03 13.88
C LEU A 113 -10.26 -5.32 12.38
N LEU A 114 -9.27 -6.14 12.01
CA LEU A 114 -9.09 -6.57 10.62
C LEU A 114 -10.30 -7.36 10.11
N LYS A 115 -10.80 -8.30 10.91
CA LYS A 115 -12.00 -9.09 10.59
C LYS A 115 -13.23 -8.20 10.42
N GLU A 116 -13.37 -7.18 11.27
CA GLU A 116 -14.44 -6.17 11.16
C GLU A 116 -14.31 -5.37 9.87
N LEU A 117 -13.10 -4.88 9.54
CA LEU A 117 -12.82 -4.14 8.31
C LEU A 117 -13.23 -4.97 7.08
N LEU A 118 -12.77 -6.22 6.99
CA LEU A 118 -13.07 -7.09 5.84
C LEU A 118 -14.58 -7.36 5.70
N LYS A 119 -15.27 -7.60 6.82
CA LYS A 119 -16.75 -7.76 6.81
C LYS A 119 -17.45 -6.51 6.26
N LYS A 120 -17.07 -5.32 6.75
CA LYS A 120 -17.67 -4.05 6.31
C LYS A 120 -17.35 -3.74 4.84
N ILE A 121 -16.17 -4.11 4.34
CA ILE A 121 -15.83 -4.00 2.92
C ILE A 121 -16.82 -4.82 2.06
N ILE A 122 -16.97 -6.10 2.36
CA ILE A 122 -17.86 -7.00 1.61
C ILE A 122 -19.31 -6.54 1.71
N GLN A 123 -19.77 -6.07 2.88
CA GLN A 123 -21.13 -5.57 3.05
C GLN A 123 -21.39 -4.29 2.26
N LYS A 124 -20.42 -3.39 2.20
CA LYS A 124 -20.59 -2.09 1.51
C LYS A 124 -20.39 -2.20 0.01
N TRP A 125 -19.54 -3.13 -0.45
CA TRP A 125 -19.24 -3.38 -1.87
C TRP A 125 -19.29 -4.87 -2.15
N PRO A 126 -20.50 -5.45 -2.36
CA PRO A 126 -20.67 -6.91 -2.54
C PRO A 126 -19.89 -7.49 -3.72
N ASP A 127 -19.67 -6.68 -4.77
CA ASP A 127 -18.93 -7.08 -5.98
C ASP A 127 -17.43 -6.80 -5.90
N VAL A 128 -16.89 -6.51 -4.68
CA VAL A 128 -15.46 -6.24 -4.52
C VAL A 128 -14.63 -7.50 -4.77
N GLU A 129 -13.57 -7.36 -5.55
CA GLU A 129 -12.58 -8.40 -5.78
C GLU A 129 -11.34 -8.13 -4.93
N PHE A 130 -10.83 -9.17 -4.26
CA PHE A 130 -9.56 -9.14 -3.54
C PHE A 130 -8.46 -9.72 -4.42
N LEU A 131 -7.47 -8.90 -4.72
CA LEU A 131 -6.35 -9.27 -5.58
C LEU A 131 -5.03 -9.19 -4.81
N THR A 132 -4.07 -10.00 -5.22
CA THR A 132 -2.68 -9.81 -4.82
C THR A 132 -2.07 -8.63 -5.59
N SER A 133 -0.92 -8.10 -5.15
CA SER A 133 -0.31 -6.93 -5.80
C SER A 133 0.15 -7.22 -7.23
N ASP A 134 0.59 -8.44 -7.51
CA ASP A 134 0.96 -8.90 -8.85
C ASP A 134 -0.25 -9.06 -9.77
N GLN A 135 -1.34 -9.67 -9.30
CA GLN A 135 -2.60 -9.74 -10.05
C GLN A 135 -3.15 -8.35 -10.40
N LEU A 136 -3.12 -7.42 -9.44
CA LEU A 136 -3.50 -6.04 -9.70
C LEU A 136 -2.56 -5.36 -10.70
N GLY A 137 -1.25 -5.61 -10.58
CA GLY A 137 -0.25 -5.10 -11.50
C GLY A 137 -0.47 -5.60 -12.94
N ASP A 138 -0.74 -6.90 -13.12
CA ASP A 138 -1.04 -7.49 -14.43
C ASP A 138 -2.33 -6.88 -15.02
N LEU A 139 -3.36 -6.66 -14.19
CA LEU A 139 -4.60 -6.01 -14.62
C LEU A 139 -4.37 -4.57 -15.07
N ILE A 140 -3.55 -3.80 -14.35
CA ILE A 140 -3.18 -2.44 -14.72
C ILE A 140 -2.39 -2.44 -16.04
N ALA A 141 -1.39 -3.32 -16.16
CA ALA A 141 -0.55 -3.41 -17.35
C ALA A 141 -1.33 -3.83 -18.62
N SER A 142 -2.42 -4.58 -18.47
CA SER A 142 -3.26 -5.00 -19.60
C SER A 142 -4.23 -3.93 -20.09
N LYS A 143 -4.49 -2.89 -19.29
CA LYS A 143 -5.45 -1.81 -19.61
C LYS A 143 -4.78 -0.51 -20.07
N LEU A 144 -3.46 -0.42 -20.00
CA LEU A 144 -2.64 0.72 -20.41
C LEU A 144 -1.80 0.38 -21.65
#